data_aeab4482c313f58d42fb829f9d5af41d
#
_entry.id   aeab4482c313f58d42fb829f9d5af41d
#
_cell.length_a   1.000
_cell.length_b   1.000
_cell.length_c   1.000
_cell.angle_alpha   90.00
_cell.angle_beta   90.00
_cell.angle_gamma   90.00
#
_symmetry.space_group_name_H-M   'P 1'
#
loop_
_entity.id
_entity.type
_entity.pdbx_description
1 polymer ?
#
loop_
_entity_poly.entity_id
_entity_poly.type
_entity_poly.pdbx_seq_one_letter_code
_entity_poly.pdbx_strand_id
1 'polypeptide(L)'
;MDALARAAVAEIQSGMIVGLGTGRTASRGVLALAERIREERLNIQCVPTSHATETVARSYQLPIIDFAMVEKVDYLFDGADEVDPSLRMLKGKGGAIVRERIVAHAAARAVYMVGQNKLVDRLGQSCTLPVAVMAFGLTSVRTRLRDMGLNGVIRRTLDGQFFLTDNGHLLIDVTIENHDVEELASELDRIPGVADHGLFLTECQELLVETDKGIEKMHRTVGA
;
A
#
# COMPACT_ATOMS: atom_id res chain seq x y z
N MET A 1 20.01 -9.08 -11.29
CA MET A 1 19.50 -9.42 -9.94
C MET A 1 18.89 -8.17 -9.35
N ASP A 2 17.66 -8.22 -8.82
CA ASP A 2 16.91 -7.03 -8.37
C ASP A 2 17.44 -6.51 -7.03
N ALA A 3 18.23 -5.43 -7.05
CA ALA A 3 18.87 -4.88 -5.86
C ALA A 3 17.86 -4.31 -4.86
N LEU A 4 16.82 -3.58 -5.34
CA LEU A 4 15.78 -3.01 -4.50
C LEU A 4 15.00 -4.10 -3.77
N ALA A 5 14.53 -5.10 -4.51
CA ALA A 5 13.77 -6.21 -3.95
C ALA A 5 14.58 -6.99 -2.90
N ARG A 6 15.85 -7.26 -3.17
CA ARG A 6 16.74 -7.92 -2.21
C ARG A 6 16.95 -7.10 -0.94
N ALA A 7 17.17 -5.79 -1.09
CA ALA A 7 17.31 -4.91 0.07
C ALA A 7 16.04 -4.91 0.93
N ALA A 8 14.85 -4.91 0.29
CA ALA A 8 13.57 -4.89 0.99
C ALA A 8 13.28 -6.17 1.81
N VAL A 9 13.82 -7.32 1.40
CA VAL A 9 13.59 -8.59 2.10
C VAL A 9 14.79 -9.06 2.93
N ALA A 10 15.90 -8.30 2.94
CA ALA A 10 17.17 -8.73 3.52
C ALA A 10 17.10 -9.05 5.02
N GLU A 11 16.24 -8.35 5.76
CA GLU A 11 16.15 -8.46 7.21
C GLU A 11 15.12 -9.47 7.70
N ILE A 12 14.40 -10.13 6.78
CA ILE A 12 13.42 -11.17 7.11
C ILE A 12 14.17 -12.41 7.63
N GLN A 13 13.71 -12.96 8.75
CA GLN A 13 14.32 -14.10 9.44
C GLN A 13 13.30 -15.23 9.66
N SER A 14 13.79 -16.45 9.89
CA SER A 14 12.93 -17.58 10.25
C SER A 14 12.14 -17.30 11.54
N GLY A 15 10.90 -17.73 11.56
CA GLY A 15 9.93 -17.50 12.64
C GLY A 15 9.03 -16.27 12.41
N MET A 16 9.37 -15.40 11.46
CA MET A 16 8.59 -14.18 11.19
C MET A 16 7.29 -14.46 10.44
N ILE A 17 6.27 -13.66 10.73
CA ILE A 17 5.08 -13.45 9.90
C ILE A 17 5.32 -12.22 9.03
N VAL A 18 5.30 -12.41 7.70
CA VAL A 18 5.69 -11.41 6.72
C VAL A 18 4.50 -10.93 5.91
N GLY A 19 4.21 -9.64 5.98
CA GLY A 19 3.24 -8.96 5.11
C GLY A 19 3.81 -8.78 3.69
N LEU A 20 3.04 -9.22 2.71
CA LEU A 20 3.37 -9.10 1.29
C LEU A 20 2.53 -8.00 0.66
N GLY A 21 3.15 -6.90 0.28
CA GLY A 21 2.50 -5.76 -0.34
C GLY A 21 1.90 -6.04 -1.71
N THR A 22 1.20 -5.05 -2.26
CA THR A 22 0.49 -5.16 -3.54
C THR A 22 1.14 -4.32 -4.64
N GLY A 23 1.05 -4.78 -5.88
CA GLY A 23 1.48 -4.08 -7.07
C GLY A 23 2.84 -4.51 -7.61
N ARG A 24 3.23 -3.91 -8.74
CA ARG A 24 4.42 -4.33 -9.50
C ARG A 24 5.72 -4.31 -8.68
N THR A 25 5.91 -3.28 -7.87
CA THR A 25 7.13 -3.14 -7.06
C THR A 25 7.13 -4.17 -5.94
N ALA A 26 6.02 -4.34 -5.21
CA ALA A 26 5.90 -5.36 -4.17
C ALA A 26 6.07 -6.78 -4.71
N SER A 27 5.58 -7.08 -5.92
CA SER A 27 5.78 -8.38 -6.56
C SER A 27 7.27 -8.72 -6.79
N ARG A 28 8.13 -7.71 -7.03
CA ARG A 28 9.60 -7.90 -7.07
C ARG A 28 10.12 -8.43 -5.73
N GLY A 29 9.62 -7.88 -4.61
CA GLY A 29 9.93 -8.34 -3.26
C GLY A 29 9.45 -9.76 -2.99
N VAL A 30 8.24 -10.12 -3.46
CA VAL A 30 7.72 -11.51 -3.34
C VAL A 30 8.63 -12.50 -4.04
N LEU A 31 9.12 -12.18 -5.24
CA LEU A 31 10.09 -13.01 -5.96
C LEU A 31 11.41 -13.16 -5.20
N ALA A 32 11.97 -12.04 -4.72
CA ALA A 32 13.23 -12.07 -3.97
C ALA A 32 13.09 -12.86 -2.65
N LEU A 33 11.95 -12.75 -1.98
CA LEU A 33 11.66 -13.55 -0.78
C LEU A 33 11.56 -15.04 -1.10
N ALA A 34 10.91 -15.40 -2.21
CA ALA A 34 10.83 -16.80 -2.65
C ALA A 34 12.22 -17.41 -2.96
N GLU A 35 13.13 -16.61 -3.55
CA GLU A 35 14.54 -17.01 -3.75
C GLU A 35 15.22 -17.26 -2.41
N ARG A 36 15.11 -16.32 -1.46
CA ARG A 36 15.70 -16.44 -0.13
C ARG A 36 15.17 -17.66 0.65
N ILE A 37 13.86 -17.92 0.61
CA ILE A 37 13.25 -19.09 1.26
C ILE A 37 13.91 -20.39 0.77
N ARG A 38 14.13 -20.50 -0.55
CA ARG A 38 14.75 -21.69 -1.15
C ARG A 38 16.24 -21.84 -0.83
N GLU A 39 16.98 -20.72 -0.90
CA GLU A 39 18.45 -20.71 -0.71
C GLU A 39 18.82 -20.85 0.76
N GLU A 40 18.13 -20.12 1.65
CA GLU A 40 18.45 -20.03 3.09
C GLU A 40 17.58 -20.95 3.95
N ARG A 41 16.60 -21.65 3.35
CA ARG A 41 15.62 -22.51 4.04
C ARG A 41 14.86 -21.76 5.15
N LEU A 42 14.46 -20.52 4.88
CA LEU A 42 13.71 -19.72 5.84
C LEU A 42 12.36 -20.40 6.15
N ASN A 43 12.08 -20.52 7.44
CA ASN A 43 10.77 -20.98 7.93
C ASN A 43 9.96 -19.75 8.36
N ILE A 44 9.10 -19.24 7.49
CA ILE A 44 8.27 -18.05 7.73
C ILE A 44 6.81 -18.35 7.36
N GLN A 45 5.92 -17.43 7.70
CA GLN A 45 4.53 -17.40 7.22
C GLN A 45 4.25 -16.06 6.54
N CYS A 46 3.38 -16.05 5.54
CA CYS A 46 3.16 -14.85 4.75
C CYS A 46 1.68 -14.46 4.72
N VAL A 47 1.42 -13.14 4.81
CA VAL A 47 0.10 -12.53 4.72
C VAL A 47 0.06 -11.58 3.51
N PRO A 48 -0.66 -11.91 2.43
CA PRO A 48 -0.79 -11.04 1.27
C PRO A 48 -1.81 -9.92 1.53
N THR A 49 -1.51 -8.72 1.04
CA THR A 49 -2.40 -7.56 1.13
C THR A 49 -3.46 -7.51 0.02
N SER A 50 -3.48 -8.47 -0.90
CA SER A 50 -4.50 -8.61 -1.96
C SER A 50 -4.59 -10.02 -2.51
N HIS A 51 -5.72 -10.36 -3.14
CA HIS A 51 -5.87 -11.62 -3.88
C HIS A 51 -4.86 -11.74 -5.03
N ALA A 52 -4.53 -10.62 -5.68
CA ALA A 52 -3.49 -10.61 -6.72
C ALA A 52 -2.12 -10.99 -6.16
N THR A 53 -1.73 -10.43 -5.01
CA THR A 53 -0.48 -10.78 -4.33
C THR A 53 -0.51 -12.21 -3.84
N GLU A 54 -1.64 -12.70 -3.30
CA GLU A 54 -1.80 -14.08 -2.88
C GLU A 54 -1.57 -15.05 -4.05
N THR A 55 -2.15 -14.76 -5.22
CA THR A 55 -1.98 -15.58 -6.42
C THR A 55 -0.50 -15.68 -6.82
N VAL A 56 0.21 -14.55 -6.83
CA VAL A 56 1.66 -14.51 -7.11
C VAL A 56 2.43 -15.32 -6.06
N ALA A 57 2.19 -15.07 -4.78
CA ALA A 57 2.88 -15.75 -3.69
C ALA A 57 2.70 -17.29 -3.74
N ARG A 58 1.46 -17.76 -3.99
CA ARG A 58 1.17 -19.18 -4.16
C ARG A 58 1.86 -19.80 -5.37
N SER A 59 2.00 -19.07 -6.49
CA SER A 59 2.72 -19.58 -7.67
C SER A 59 4.21 -19.82 -7.40
N TYR A 60 4.78 -19.09 -6.43
CA TYR A 60 6.15 -19.28 -5.93
C TYR A 60 6.23 -20.15 -4.67
N GLN A 61 5.12 -20.79 -4.27
CA GLN A 61 5.04 -21.71 -3.13
C GLN A 61 5.37 -21.05 -1.77
N LEU A 62 5.10 -19.75 -1.61
CA LEU A 62 5.22 -19.12 -0.31
C LEU A 62 4.16 -19.66 0.66
N PRO A 63 4.51 -19.88 1.93
CA PRO A 63 3.58 -20.39 2.95
C PRO A 63 2.60 -19.29 3.38
N ILE A 64 1.40 -19.28 2.80
CA ILE A 64 0.36 -18.27 3.07
C ILE A 64 -0.51 -18.73 4.23
N ILE A 65 -0.77 -17.81 5.17
CA ILE A 65 -1.75 -17.95 6.24
C ILE A 65 -2.87 -16.92 6.10
N ASP A 66 -4.04 -17.24 6.67
CA ASP A 66 -5.17 -16.31 6.72
C ASP A 66 -4.90 -15.21 7.75
N PHE A 67 -5.01 -13.95 7.34
CA PHE A 67 -4.81 -12.81 8.23
C PHE A 67 -5.80 -12.79 9.41
N ALA A 68 -7.00 -13.35 9.26
CA ALA A 68 -7.95 -13.49 10.36
C ALA A 68 -7.41 -14.28 11.57
N MET A 69 -6.34 -15.05 11.38
CA MET A 69 -5.67 -15.84 12.42
C MET A 69 -4.39 -15.16 12.94
N VAL A 70 -4.11 -13.92 12.51
CA VAL A 70 -2.84 -13.22 12.79
C VAL A 70 -3.10 -11.99 13.65
N GLU A 71 -2.51 -11.94 14.84
CA GLU A 71 -2.59 -10.77 15.71
C GLU A 71 -1.55 -9.69 15.36
N LYS A 72 -0.37 -10.11 14.87
CA LYS A 72 0.75 -9.23 14.60
C LYS A 72 1.54 -9.73 13.40
N VAL A 73 1.96 -8.80 12.57
CA VAL A 73 2.92 -9.02 11.47
C VAL A 73 4.30 -8.53 11.93
N ASP A 74 5.34 -9.34 11.77
CA ASP A 74 6.69 -8.95 12.21
C ASP A 74 7.34 -7.98 11.23
N TYR A 75 7.13 -8.22 9.95
CA TYR A 75 7.75 -7.44 8.87
C TYR A 75 6.80 -7.30 7.69
N LEU A 76 6.63 -6.08 7.18
CA LEU A 76 5.92 -5.79 5.94
C LEU A 76 6.88 -5.18 4.94
N PHE A 77 6.83 -5.62 3.68
CA PHE A 77 7.36 -4.84 2.56
C PHE A 77 6.25 -4.52 1.56
N ASP A 78 6.21 -3.28 1.08
CA ASP A 78 5.20 -2.83 0.12
C ASP A 78 5.74 -1.73 -0.80
N GLY A 79 4.96 -1.31 -1.79
CA GLY A 79 5.23 -0.17 -2.65
C GLY A 79 4.40 1.06 -2.28
N ALA A 80 4.69 2.19 -2.96
CA ALA A 80 3.85 3.38 -2.91
C ALA A 80 3.70 3.98 -4.31
N ASP A 81 2.63 4.77 -4.50
CA ASP A 81 2.37 5.47 -5.76
C ASP A 81 3.06 6.83 -5.79
N GLU A 82 3.10 7.52 -4.66
CA GLU A 82 3.86 8.74 -4.40
C GLU A 82 4.40 8.72 -2.97
N VAL A 83 5.54 9.37 -2.75
CA VAL A 83 6.13 9.61 -1.43
C VAL A 83 6.66 11.03 -1.37
N ASP A 84 6.28 11.78 -0.35
CA ASP A 84 6.77 13.14 -0.12
C ASP A 84 8.01 13.20 0.81
N PRO A 85 8.67 14.37 0.97
CA PRO A 85 9.87 14.49 1.81
C PRO A 85 9.66 14.14 3.29
N SER A 86 8.42 14.15 3.78
CA SER A 86 8.07 13.75 5.16
C SER A 86 7.78 12.26 5.28
N LEU A 87 8.02 11.48 4.22
CA LEU A 87 7.70 10.05 4.11
C LEU A 87 6.20 9.76 4.31
N ARG A 88 5.33 10.71 3.93
CA ARG A 88 3.91 10.46 3.76
C ARG A 88 3.71 9.88 2.37
N MET A 89 2.77 8.95 2.23
CA MET A 89 2.59 8.21 0.99
C MET A 89 1.17 8.34 0.45
N LEU A 90 1.06 8.32 -0.88
CA LEU A 90 -0.16 8.04 -1.57
C LEU A 90 -0.08 6.62 -2.13
N LYS A 91 -1.12 5.82 -1.85
CA LYS A 91 -1.23 4.41 -2.24
C LYS A 91 -2.61 4.09 -2.82
N GLY A 92 -2.78 2.88 -3.32
CA GLY A 92 -4.08 2.35 -3.71
C GLY A 92 -4.36 2.39 -5.20
N LYS A 93 -3.35 2.62 -6.06
CA LYS A 93 -3.49 2.46 -7.52
C LYS A 93 -3.92 1.04 -7.89
N GLY A 94 -3.45 0.03 -7.14
CA GLY A 94 -3.87 -1.37 -7.28
C GLY A 94 -5.24 -1.70 -6.69
N GLY A 95 -5.85 -0.79 -5.92
CA GLY A 95 -7.17 -0.98 -5.30
C GLY A 95 -7.17 -1.80 -4.01
N ALA A 96 -6.03 -2.09 -3.41
CA ALA A 96 -5.92 -2.94 -2.22
C ALA A 96 -5.85 -2.15 -0.88
N ILE A 97 -6.09 -0.83 -0.91
CA ILE A 97 -5.81 0.12 0.18
C ILE A 97 -6.26 -0.36 1.57
N VAL A 98 -7.47 -0.91 1.69
CA VAL A 98 -8.01 -1.38 2.98
C VAL A 98 -7.13 -2.48 3.58
N ARG A 99 -6.81 -3.52 2.80
CA ARG A 99 -5.95 -4.62 3.27
C ARG A 99 -4.52 -4.17 3.48
N GLU A 100 -3.99 -3.30 2.59
CA GLU A 100 -2.65 -2.72 2.73
C GLU A 100 -2.52 -1.97 4.06
N ARG A 101 -3.51 -1.14 4.43
CA ARG A 101 -3.50 -0.39 5.69
C ARG A 101 -3.64 -1.31 6.91
N ILE A 102 -4.56 -2.27 6.86
CA ILE A 102 -4.76 -3.22 7.97
C ILE A 102 -3.45 -3.98 8.27
N VAL A 103 -2.78 -4.49 7.23
CA VAL A 103 -1.52 -5.22 7.41
C VAL A 103 -0.38 -4.29 7.84
N ALA A 104 -0.32 -3.07 7.31
CA ALA A 104 0.67 -2.07 7.73
C ALA A 104 0.50 -1.68 9.21
N HIS A 105 -0.74 -1.56 9.68
CA HIS A 105 -1.04 -1.25 11.08
C HIS A 105 -0.70 -2.39 12.04
N ALA A 106 -0.83 -3.64 11.58
CA ALA A 106 -0.44 -4.82 12.34
C ALA A 106 1.07 -5.10 12.32
N ALA A 107 1.82 -4.42 11.43
CA ALA A 107 3.24 -4.67 11.24
C ALA A 107 4.11 -3.99 12.30
N ALA A 108 4.99 -4.75 12.93
CA ALA A 108 6.00 -4.21 13.85
C ALA A 108 7.03 -3.37 13.09
N ARG A 109 7.34 -3.76 11.86
CA ARG A 109 8.22 -3.03 10.95
C ARG A 109 7.64 -3.02 9.55
N ALA A 110 7.53 -1.82 8.96
CA ALA A 110 7.08 -1.61 7.60
C ALA A 110 8.17 -0.94 6.76
N VAL A 111 8.58 -1.61 5.68
CA VAL A 111 9.58 -1.16 4.73
C VAL A 111 8.90 -0.93 3.38
N TYR A 112 8.98 0.28 2.88
CA TYR A 112 8.42 0.61 1.58
C TYR A 112 9.53 0.71 0.54
N MET A 113 9.22 0.31 -0.70
CA MET A 113 10.18 0.24 -1.80
C MET A 113 9.62 0.93 -3.03
N VAL A 114 10.37 1.90 -3.56
CA VAL A 114 9.94 2.71 -4.71
C VAL A 114 11.10 3.00 -5.66
N GLY A 115 10.79 3.30 -6.92
CA GLY A 115 11.73 3.98 -7.81
C GLY A 115 11.76 5.48 -7.53
N GLN A 116 12.86 6.16 -7.86
CA GLN A 116 13.04 7.60 -7.69
C GLN A 116 11.91 8.44 -8.31
N ASN A 117 11.29 7.95 -9.37
CA ASN A 117 10.15 8.60 -10.04
C ASN A 117 8.85 8.63 -9.21
N LYS A 118 8.85 8.05 -8.01
CA LYS A 118 7.74 8.08 -7.05
C LYS A 118 7.90 9.16 -5.97
N LEU A 119 9.07 9.78 -5.90
CA LEU A 119 9.31 10.91 -5.02
C LEU A 119 8.66 12.15 -5.62
N VAL A 120 7.87 12.85 -4.80
CA VAL A 120 7.14 14.06 -5.18
C VAL A 120 7.35 15.15 -4.12
N ASP A 121 7.18 16.41 -4.50
CA ASP A 121 7.25 17.51 -3.54
C ASP A 121 6.02 17.53 -2.62
N ARG A 122 4.86 17.11 -3.15
CA ARG A 122 3.59 17.00 -2.42
C ARG A 122 2.77 15.82 -2.94
N LEU A 123 1.98 15.18 -2.07
CA LEU A 123 1.07 14.11 -2.47
C LEU A 123 -0.06 14.65 -3.38
N GLY A 124 -0.47 13.82 -4.34
CA GLY A 124 -1.47 14.16 -5.35
C GLY A 124 -0.90 14.91 -6.57
N GLN A 125 0.43 15.04 -6.67
CA GLN A 125 1.09 15.75 -7.76
C GLN A 125 0.99 15.00 -9.09
N SER A 126 1.08 13.68 -9.05
CA SER A 126 1.09 12.83 -10.26
C SER A 126 0.04 11.72 -10.24
N CYS A 127 -0.61 11.49 -9.11
CA CYS A 127 -1.64 10.48 -8.94
C CYS A 127 -2.88 11.06 -8.27
N THR A 128 -4.05 10.51 -8.59
CA THR A 128 -5.28 10.77 -7.84
C THR A 128 -5.29 9.97 -6.54
N LEU A 129 -5.99 10.50 -5.52
CA LEU A 129 -6.24 9.82 -4.27
C LEU A 129 -7.42 8.84 -4.42
N PRO A 130 -7.24 7.54 -4.27
CA PRO A 130 -8.36 6.61 -4.22
C PRO A 130 -9.03 6.63 -2.84
N VAL A 131 -10.36 6.70 -2.87
CA VAL A 131 -11.23 6.59 -1.69
C VAL A 131 -12.09 5.34 -1.85
N ALA A 132 -11.95 4.38 -0.94
CA ALA A 132 -12.75 3.15 -0.92
C ALA A 132 -14.10 3.42 -0.27
N VAL A 133 -15.18 3.10 -0.99
CA VAL A 133 -16.55 3.46 -0.60
C VAL A 133 -17.43 2.23 -0.58
N MET A 134 -18.23 2.08 0.46
CA MET A 134 -19.31 1.08 0.50
C MET A 134 -20.30 1.36 -0.63
N ALA A 135 -20.57 0.36 -1.46
CA ALA A 135 -21.46 0.51 -2.64
C ALA A 135 -22.84 1.09 -2.27
N PHE A 136 -23.40 0.73 -1.12
CA PHE A 136 -24.66 1.24 -0.61
C PHE A 136 -24.67 2.77 -0.46
N GLY A 137 -23.56 3.36 -0.01
CA GLY A 137 -23.42 4.79 0.27
C GLY A 137 -22.87 5.63 -0.89
N LEU A 138 -22.64 5.05 -2.08
CA LEU A 138 -21.88 5.68 -3.16
C LEU A 138 -22.30 7.11 -3.47
N THR A 139 -23.59 7.34 -3.69
CA THR A 139 -24.11 8.67 -4.09
C THR A 139 -23.97 9.69 -2.96
N SER A 140 -24.25 9.29 -1.73
CA SER A 140 -24.12 10.14 -0.53
C SER A 140 -22.64 10.54 -0.31
N VAL A 141 -21.73 9.58 -0.33
CA VAL A 141 -20.27 9.84 -0.20
C VAL A 141 -19.79 10.74 -1.33
N ARG A 142 -20.18 10.45 -2.58
CA ARG A 142 -19.77 11.27 -3.72
C ARG A 142 -20.26 12.72 -3.60
N THR A 143 -21.48 12.96 -3.09
CA THR A 143 -21.97 14.30 -2.82
C THR A 143 -21.10 14.98 -1.75
N ARG A 144 -20.82 14.28 -0.65
CA ARG A 144 -19.98 14.82 0.43
C ARG A 144 -18.57 15.17 -0.05
N LEU A 145 -17.94 14.31 -0.86
CA LEU A 145 -16.63 14.62 -1.45
C LEU A 145 -16.66 15.88 -2.31
N ARG A 146 -17.74 16.10 -3.09
CA ARG A 146 -17.91 17.33 -3.88
C ARG A 146 -18.08 18.57 -3.01
N ASP A 147 -18.81 18.47 -1.91
CA ASP A 147 -18.99 19.57 -0.95
C ASP A 147 -17.65 19.97 -0.30
N MET A 148 -16.70 19.04 -0.19
CA MET A 148 -15.33 19.27 0.24
C MET A 148 -14.42 19.79 -0.88
N GLY A 149 -14.94 20.05 -2.07
CA GLY A 149 -14.15 20.47 -3.24
C GLY A 149 -13.41 19.35 -3.98
N LEU A 150 -13.64 18.09 -3.60
CA LEU A 150 -12.99 16.93 -4.21
C LEU A 150 -13.77 16.47 -5.46
N ASN A 151 -13.17 16.70 -6.61
CA ASN A 151 -13.68 16.16 -7.87
C ASN A 151 -13.07 14.80 -8.14
N GLY A 152 -13.92 13.81 -8.44
CA GLY A 152 -13.45 12.45 -8.66
C GLY A 152 -14.31 11.63 -9.59
N VAL A 153 -13.73 10.56 -10.10
CA VAL A 153 -14.37 9.59 -10.96
C VAL A 153 -14.45 8.22 -10.28
N ILE A 154 -15.55 7.50 -10.49
CA ILE A 154 -15.66 6.12 -10.02
C ILE A 154 -14.76 5.26 -10.91
N ARG A 155 -13.83 4.53 -10.28
CA ARG A 155 -12.89 3.66 -10.98
C ARG A 155 -13.63 2.56 -11.74
N ARG A 156 -13.17 2.32 -12.97
CA ARG A 156 -13.70 1.29 -13.84
C ARG A 156 -12.60 0.34 -14.31
N THR A 157 -13.00 -0.86 -14.64
CA THR A 157 -12.19 -1.85 -15.35
C THR A 157 -12.10 -1.50 -16.85
N LEU A 158 -11.22 -2.17 -17.58
CA LEU A 158 -11.02 -1.90 -19.01
C LEU A 158 -12.28 -2.15 -19.87
N ASP A 159 -13.17 -3.06 -19.44
CA ASP A 159 -14.45 -3.35 -20.05
C ASP A 159 -15.57 -2.40 -19.60
N GLY A 160 -15.23 -1.37 -18.81
CA GLY A 160 -16.13 -0.31 -18.39
C GLY A 160 -17.02 -0.61 -17.19
N GLN A 161 -16.88 -1.79 -16.56
CA GLN A 161 -17.57 -2.14 -15.33
C GLN A 161 -16.99 -1.35 -14.14
N PHE A 162 -17.75 -1.24 -13.04
CA PHE A 162 -17.19 -0.70 -11.82
C PHE A 162 -16.10 -1.61 -11.28
N PHE A 163 -14.96 -1.02 -10.97
CA PHE A 163 -13.90 -1.74 -10.27
C PHE A 163 -14.35 -2.03 -8.84
N LEU A 164 -14.29 -3.28 -8.42
CA LEU A 164 -14.51 -3.70 -7.04
C LEU A 164 -13.19 -4.12 -6.40
N THR A 165 -12.94 -3.61 -5.19
CA THR A 165 -11.80 -4.07 -4.38
C THR A 165 -12.02 -5.50 -3.90
N ASP A 166 -10.97 -6.14 -3.40
CA ASP A 166 -11.06 -7.50 -2.81
C ASP A 166 -12.07 -7.62 -1.67
N ASN A 167 -12.46 -6.50 -1.07
CA ASN A 167 -13.48 -6.44 0.00
C ASN A 167 -14.85 -5.94 -0.49
N GLY A 168 -15.06 -5.84 -1.82
CA GLY A 168 -16.33 -5.42 -2.42
C GLY A 168 -16.63 -3.93 -2.36
N HIS A 169 -15.63 -3.08 -2.07
CA HIS A 169 -15.81 -1.63 -2.11
C HIS A 169 -15.62 -1.08 -3.52
N LEU A 170 -16.31 0.01 -3.81
CA LEU A 170 -16.05 0.85 -4.98
C LEU A 170 -14.89 1.80 -4.69
N LEU A 171 -14.22 2.30 -5.73
CA LEU A 171 -13.21 3.33 -5.59
C LEU A 171 -13.65 4.61 -6.30
N ILE A 172 -13.50 5.73 -5.62
CA ILE A 172 -13.59 7.07 -6.20
C ILE A 172 -12.19 7.65 -6.21
N ASP A 173 -11.65 7.90 -7.40
CA ASP A 173 -10.32 8.53 -7.58
C ASP A 173 -10.51 10.04 -7.62
N VAL A 174 -10.03 10.77 -6.60
CA VAL A 174 -10.21 12.23 -6.45
C VAL A 174 -8.90 12.98 -6.63
N THR A 175 -8.98 14.22 -7.11
CA THR A 175 -7.85 15.15 -7.21
C THR A 175 -7.74 15.95 -5.91
N ILE A 176 -6.52 16.11 -5.37
CA ILE A 176 -6.25 16.71 -4.05
C ILE A 176 -5.24 17.87 -4.08
N GLU A 177 -5.07 18.54 -5.23
CA GLU A 177 -3.97 19.48 -5.49
C GLU A 177 -3.80 20.60 -4.45
N ASN A 178 -4.87 21.07 -3.83
CA ASN A 178 -4.88 22.24 -2.93
C ASN A 178 -5.32 21.89 -1.49
N HIS A 179 -5.28 20.63 -1.11
CA HIS A 179 -5.71 20.18 0.21
C HIS A 179 -4.51 19.92 1.12
N ASP A 180 -4.65 20.28 2.39
CA ASP A 180 -3.79 19.75 3.43
C ASP A 180 -4.10 18.26 3.62
N VAL A 181 -3.09 17.41 3.47
CA VAL A 181 -3.32 15.95 3.43
C VAL A 181 -3.66 15.37 4.80
N GLU A 182 -3.26 16.01 5.89
CA GLU A 182 -3.55 15.57 7.26
C GLU A 182 -4.98 15.92 7.64
N GLU A 183 -5.42 17.14 7.34
CA GLU A 183 -6.81 17.57 7.51
C GLU A 183 -7.74 16.73 6.63
N LEU A 184 -7.39 16.55 5.36
CA LEU A 184 -8.16 15.76 4.42
C LEU A 184 -8.32 14.30 4.87
N ALA A 185 -7.24 13.64 5.33
CA ALA A 185 -7.30 12.29 5.86
C ALA A 185 -8.29 12.20 7.03
N SER A 186 -8.18 13.12 8.00
CA SER A 186 -9.07 13.20 9.16
C SER A 186 -10.53 13.44 8.77
N GLU A 187 -10.80 14.24 7.74
CA GLU A 187 -12.16 14.46 7.25
C GLU A 187 -12.72 13.23 6.53
N LEU A 188 -11.93 12.56 5.69
CA LEU A 188 -12.34 11.35 4.97
C LEU A 188 -12.70 10.22 5.95
N ASP A 189 -11.92 10.03 7.00
CA ASP A 189 -12.17 9.02 8.05
C ASP A 189 -13.51 9.22 8.78
N ARG A 190 -14.05 10.43 8.78
CA ARG A 190 -15.32 10.76 9.43
C ARG A 190 -16.55 10.64 8.52
N ILE A 191 -16.38 10.33 7.23
CA ILE A 191 -17.50 10.22 6.30
C ILE A 191 -18.13 8.83 6.40
N PRO A 192 -19.38 8.69 6.88
CA PRO A 192 -20.06 7.41 6.85
C PRO A 192 -20.16 6.85 5.44
N GLY A 193 -19.66 5.63 5.24
CA GLY A 193 -19.62 4.96 3.95
C GLY A 193 -18.25 5.01 3.25
N VAL A 194 -17.29 5.82 3.72
CA VAL A 194 -15.88 5.66 3.40
C VAL A 194 -15.34 4.50 4.23
N ALA A 195 -14.72 3.53 3.57
CA ALA A 195 -14.10 2.39 4.22
C ALA A 195 -12.61 2.65 4.51
N ASP A 196 -11.93 3.36 3.61
CA ASP A 196 -10.53 3.77 3.72
C ASP A 196 -10.16 4.72 2.55
N HIS A 197 -8.96 5.28 2.58
CA HIS A 197 -8.43 6.16 1.55
C HIS A 197 -6.91 5.96 1.36
N GLY A 198 -6.37 6.43 0.24
CA GLY A 198 -4.98 6.20 -0.15
C GLY A 198 -3.93 7.08 0.55
N LEU A 199 -4.28 7.94 1.51
CA LEU A 199 -3.31 8.74 2.28
C LEU A 199 -2.74 7.90 3.43
N PHE A 200 -1.52 7.42 3.29
CA PHE A 200 -0.74 6.68 4.29
C PHE A 200 0.27 7.65 4.90
N LEU A 201 -0.13 8.33 5.97
CA LEU A 201 0.62 9.48 6.48
C LEU A 201 1.66 9.09 7.55
N THR A 202 1.48 7.96 8.22
CA THR A 202 2.32 7.53 9.36
C THR A 202 2.96 6.16 9.19
N GLU A 203 2.52 5.36 8.24
CA GLU A 203 2.86 3.94 8.10
C GLU A 203 4.26 3.69 7.54
N CYS A 204 4.87 4.66 6.83
CA CYS A 204 6.21 4.53 6.29
C CYS A 204 7.26 4.73 7.39
N GLN A 205 7.79 3.65 7.93
CA GLN A 205 8.90 3.70 8.89
C GLN A 205 10.25 3.79 8.19
N GLU A 206 10.39 3.05 7.09
CA GLU A 206 11.58 2.99 6.26
C GLU A 206 11.20 2.97 4.79
N LEU A 207 11.91 3.77 4.00
CA LEU A 207 11.77 3.84 2.55
C LEU A 207 13.07 3.46 1.87
N LEU A 208 13.01 2.51 0.94
CA LEU A 208 14.08 2.15 0.02
C LEU A 208 13.79 2.75 -1.34
N VAL A 209 14.68 3.57 -1.84
CA VAL A 209 14.55 4.25 -3.13
C VAL A 209 15.58 3.70 -4.12
N GLU A 210 15.09 3.17 -5.24
CA GLU A 210 15.94 2.78 -6.37
C GLU A 210 16.31 4.01 -7.19
N THR A 211 17.60 4.36 -7.22
CA THR A 211 18.16 5.47 -7.96
C THR A 211 19.21 4.98 -8.97
N ASP A 212 19.64 5.84 -9.88
CA ASP A 212 20.73 5.54 -10.83
C ASP A 212 22.07 5.23 -10.14
N LYS A 213 22.22 5.64 -8.86
CA LYS A 213 23.44 5.43 -8.05
C LYS A 213 23.36 4.19 -7.14
N GLY A 214 22.21 3.53 -7.08
CA GLY A 214 21.97 2.39 -6.22
C GLY A 214 20.72 2.57 -5.35
N ILE A 215 20.68 1.86 -4.22
CA ILE A 215 19.57 1.91 -3.27
C ILE A 215 19.88 2.91 -2.17
N GLU A 216 19.03 3.92 -2.07
CA GLU A 216 19.07 4.89 -0.97
C GLU A 216 18.04 4.48 0.09
N LYS A 217 18.40 4.66 1.37
CA LYS A 217 17.59 4.30 2.52
C LYS A 217 17.22 5.57 3.30
N MET A 218 15.95 5.76 3.52
CA MET A 218 15.39 6.87 4.28
C MET A 218 14.57 6.34 5.46
N HIS A 219 14.66 7.01 6.60
CA HIS A 219 13.90 6.67 7.80
C HIS A 219 13.03 7.84 8.21
N ARG A 220 11.82 7.55 8.66
CA ARG A 220 10.99 8.57 9.30
C ARG A 220 11.66 9.00 10.60
N THR A 221 11.98 10.27 10.71
CA THR A 221 12.38 10.87 11.98
C THR A 221 11.10 10.98 12.84
N VAL A 222 11.01 10.19 13.90
CA VAL A 222 9.97 10.39 14.91
C VAL A 222 10.27 11.74 15.53
N GLY A 223 9.42 12.73 15.31
CA GLY A 223 9.58 14.08 15.89
C GLY A 223 9.65 13.98 17.40
N ALA A 224 10.60 14.72 17.95
CA ALA A 224 10.73 14.91 19.39
C ALA A 224 9.53 15.65 19.97
#